data_3df7549b31c8edb598d4ef4132ec4cb1
#
_entry.id   3df7549b31c8edb598d4ef4132ec4cb1
#
_cell.length_a   1.000
_cell.length_b   1.000
_cell.length_c   1.000
_cell.angle_alpha   90.00
_cell.angle_beta   90.00
_cell.angle_gamma   90.00
#
_symmetry.space_group_name_H-M   'P 1'
#
loop_
_entity.id
_entity.type
_entity.pdbx_description
1 polymer ?
#
loop_
_entity_poly.entity_id
_entity_poly.type
_entity_poly.pdbx_seq_one_letter_code
_entity_poly.pdbx_strand_id
1 'polypeptide(L)'
;MKKIKYIIALFAAFSLASCTDIIELDIPEGEKLIIINGRITDSIPVYAQILESAPIFSEDLNPAIQNAIVLLFEDDINVATLTQDTTGFYRADFIGSINKTYRLEVTVPVDHPELGNTTWASRDELLKPVAKLDSIYQEALADNPPFVDAGEYLFYDFTETAGLGDRLRIRYWKNDTLQ
;
A
#
# COMPACT_ATOMS: atom_id res chain seq x y z
N MET A 1 -35.27 -58.25 1.50
CA MET A 1 -34.96 -57.04 2.30
C MET A 1 -33.57 -57.03 2.96
N LYS A 2 -32.99 -58.15 3.41
CA LYS A 2 -31.63 -58.16 4.01
C LYS A 2 -30.52 -57.81 2.99
N LYS A 3 -30.56 -58.26 1.74
CA LYS A 3 -29.54 -57.98 0.71
C LYS A 3 -29.47 -56.49 0.28
N ILE A 4 -30.59 -55.77 0.29
CA ILE A 4 -30.64 -54.34 0.03
C ILE A 4 -29.90 -53.51 1.04
N LYS A 5 -29.96 -53.88 2.34
CA LYS A 5 -29.25 -53.18 3.42
C LYS A 5 -27.72 -53.29 3.27
N TYR A 6 -27.20 -54.42 2.79
CA TYR A 6 -25.78 -54.57 2.52
C TYR A 6 -25.31 -53.76 1.32
N ILE A 7 -26.14 -53.63 0.27
CA ILE A 7 -25.82 -52.80 -0.90
C ILE A 7 -25.76 -51.32 -0.51
N ILE A 8 -26.70 -50.85 0.31
CA ILE A 8 -26.71 -49.47 0.81
C ILE A 8 -25.50 -49.17 1.70
N ALA A 9 -25.15 -50.12 2.59
CA ALA A 9 -23.98 -49.99 3.46
C ALA A 9 -22.65 -49.99 2.67
N LEU A 10 -22.58 -50.78 1.60
CA LEU A 10 -21.40 -50.82 0.73
C LEU A 10 -21.25 -49.51 -0.05
N PHE A 11 -22.37 -48.95 -0.55
CA PHE A 11 -22.35 -47.67 -1.25
C PHE A 11 -22.00 -46.51 -0.34
N ALA A 12 -22.51 -46.49 0.89
CA ALA A 12 -22.16 -45.50 1.91
C ALA A 12 -20.68 -45.57 2.33
N ALA A 13 -20.06 -46.77 2.35
CA ALA A 13 -18.64 -46.92 2.66
C ALA A 13 -17.74 -46.40 1.53
N PHE A 14 -18.17 -46.51 0.27
CA PHE A 14 -17.44 -45.98 -0.90
C PHE A 14 -17.50 -44.46 -1.02
N SER A 15 -18.56 -43.80 -0.54
CA SER A 15 -18.69 -42.34 -0.59
C SER A 15 -17.82 -41.59 0.45
N LEU A 16 -17.19 -42.29 1.39
CA LEU A 16 -16.30 -41.72 2.41
C LEU A 16 -14.81 -41.69 1.98
N ALA A 17 -14.47 -42.27 0.81
CA ALA A 17 -13.13 -42.21 0.25
C ALA A 17 -12.95 -40.93 -0.60
N SER A 18 -13.14 -39.76 -0.02
CA SER A 18 -12.75 -38.49 -0.63
C SER A 18 -11.25 -38.32 -0.40
N CYS A 19 -10.43 -38.66 -1.36
CA CYS A 19 -9.03 -38.27 -1.38
C CYS A 19 -8.97 -36.78 -1.73
N THR A 20 -8.54 -35.95 -0.80
CA THR A 20 -8.06 -34.60 -1.09
C THR A 20 -6.57 -34.72 -1.43
N ASP A 21 -6.24 -34.67 -2.70
CA ASP A 21 -4.85 -34.46 -3.13
C ASP A 21 -4.48 -33.01 -2.80
N ILE A 22 -3.47 -32.83 -1.97
CA ILE A 22 -2.82 -31.54 -1.78
C ILE A 22 -1.94 -31.33 -3.00
N ILE A 23 -2.33 -30.39 -3.87
CA ILE A 23 -1.49 -29.97 -4.99
C ILE A 23 -0.38 -29.10 -4.39
N GLU A 24 0.81 -29.67 -4.22
CA GLU A 24 2.02 -28.90 -3.96
C GLU A 24 2.42 -28.21 -5.26
N LEU A 25 2.20 -26.91 -5.32
CA LEU A 25 2.64 -26.09 -6.45
C LEU A 25 4.12 -25.74 -6.19
N ASP A 26 5.02 -26.32 -6.98
CA ASP A 26 6.42 -25.92 -7.01
C ASP A 26 6.52 -24.58 -7.78
N ILE A 27 6.43 -23.47 -7.06
CA ILE A 27 6.62 -22.15 -7.60
C ILE A 27 8.09 -21.78 -7.41
N PRO A 28 8.85 -21.57 -8.51
CA PRO A 28 10.24 -21.13 -8.39
C PRO A 28 10.30 -19.80 -7.61
N GLU A 29 11.24 -19.70 -6.69
CA GLU A 29 11.51 -18.45 -6.00
C GLU A 29 11.91 -17.39 -7.03
N GLY A 30 11.20 -16.25 -7.01
CA GLY A 30 11.54 -15.10 -7.83
C GLY A 30 12.83 -14.42 -7.36
N GLU A 31 13.40 -13.59 -8.21
CA GLU A 31 14.52 -12.74 -7.81
C GLU A 31 14.08 -11.79 -6.67
N LYS A 32 14.98 -11.59 -5.71
CA LYS A 32 14.77 -10.61 -4.66
C LYS A 32 14.79 -9.20 -5.23
N LEU A 33 13.78 -8.43 -4.87
CA LEU A 33 13.59 -7.05 -5.32
C LEU A 33 13.61 -6.11 -4.12
N ILE A 34 14.10 -4.89 -4.34
CA ILE A 34 13.95 -3.82 -3.36
C ILE A 34 12.58 -3.16 -3.50
N ILE A 35 11.93 -2.92 -2.37
CA ILE A 35 10.68 -2.18 -2.26
C ILE A 35 10.99 -0.84 -1.60
N ILE A 36 10.77 0.26 -2.31
CA ILE A 36 11.00 1.62 -1.82
C ILE A 36 9.68 2.36 -1.82
N ASN A 37 9.16 2.67 -0.63
CA ASN A 37 7.96 3.47 -0.43
C ASN A 37 8.35 4.83 0.14
N GLY A 38 8.54 5.83 -0.71
CA GLY A 38 8.81 7.21 -0.31
C GLY A 38 7.57 8.08 -0.30
N ARG A 39 7.50 9.04 0.60
CA ARG A 39 6.45 10.04 0.64
C ARG A 39 7.00 11.41 0.99
N ILE A 40 6.63 12.39 0.16
CA ILE A 40 6.83 13.82 0.39
C ILE A 40 5.49 14.54 0.35
N THR A 41 5.28 15.49 1.24
CA THR A 41 4.07 16.33 1.29
C THR A 41 4.45 17.74 1.73
N ASP A 42 3.50 18.65 1.64
CA ASP A 42 3.61 20.04 2.11
C ASP A 42 3.20 20.24 3.58
N SER A 43 2.94 19.15 4.30
CA SER A 43 2.36 19.24 5.66
C SER A 43 3.02 18.33 6.69
N ILE A 44 3.66 17.25 6.27
CA ILE A 44 4.35 16.33 7.17
C ILE A 44 5.77 16.05 6.69
N PRO A 45 6.71 15.79 7.60
CA PRO A 45 8.09 15.44 7.27
C PRO A 45 8.20 14.25 6.32
N VAL A 46 9.20 14.31 5.43
CA VAL A 46 9.48 13.25 4.46
C VAL A 46 9.87 11.95 5.15
N TYR A 47 9.39 10.84 4.59
CA TYR A 47 9.84 9.52 5.00
C TYR A 47 9.98 8.56 3.81
N ALA A 48 10.79 7.52 4.01
CA ALA A 48 10.90 6.39 3.12
C ALA A 48 10.92 5.09 3.92
N GLN A 49 10.29 4.04 3.39
CA GLN A 49 10.38 2.68 3.89
C GLN A 49 11.12 1.83 2.85
N ILE A 50 12.16 1.12 3.29
CA ILE A 50 13.02 0.31 2.44
C ILE A 50 12.94 -1.14 2.90
N LEU A 51 12.43 -2.01 2.02
CA LEU A 51 12.21 -3.43 2.29
C LEU A 51 12.79 -4.28 1.17
N GLU A 52 13.01 -5.55 1.43
CA GLU A 52 13.27 -6.59 0.44
C GLU A 52 11.98 -7.38 0.17
N SER A 53 11.76 -7.83 -1.06
CA SER A 53 10.62 -8.69 -1.36
C SER A 53 10.78 -10.05 -0.70
N ALA A 54 9.69 -10.57 -0.11
CA ALA A 54 9.64 -11.93 0.41
C ALA A 54 8.99 -12.87 -0.62
N PRO A 55 9.34 -14.17 -0.62
CA PRO A 55 8.66 -15.18 -1.42
C PRO A 55 7.15 -15.20 -1.12
N ILE A 56 6.32 -15.52 -2.12
CA ILE A 56 4.86 -15.44 -2.04
C ILE A 56 4.25 -16.35 -0.94
N PHE A 57 4.93 -17.42 -0.58
CA PHE A 57 4.51 -18.34 0.48
C PHE A 57 5.30 -18.17 1.78
N SER A 58 6.10 -17.11 1.90
CA SER A 58 6.78 -16.80 3.14
C SER A 58 5.76 -16.37 4.19
N GLU A 59 5.82 -16.93 5.38
CA GLU A 59 5.08 -16.42 6.54
C GLU A 59 5.70 -15.12 7.09
N ASP A 60 6.93 -14.85 6.69
CA ASP A 60 7.65 -13.66 7.10
C ASP A 60 7.20 -12.44 6.29
N LEU A 61 7.07 -11.31 6.98
CA LEU A 61 6.89 -10.01 6.35
C LEU A 61 8.16 -9.66 5.56
N ASN A 62 8.01 -8.81 4.53
CA ASN A 62 9.12 -8.31 3.74
C ASN A 62 10.25 -7.79 4.65
N PRO A 63 11.47 -8.39 4.59
CA PRO A 63 12.58 -7.99 5.45
C PRO A 63 12.93 -6.51 5.26
N ALA A 64 13.20 -5.83 6.36
CA ALA A 64 13.55 -4.43 6.34
C ALA A 64 15.05 -4.22 6.06
N ILE A 65 15.40 -3.37 5.11
CA ILE A 65 16.78 -3.00 4.82
C ILE A 65 17.24 -1.92 5.78
N GLN A 66 18.35 -2.18 6.45
CA GLN A 66 18.97 -1.26 7.42
C GLN A 66 20.21 -0.62 6.82
N ASN A 67 20.61 0.52 7.39
CA ASN A 67 21.82 1.26 7.02
C ASN A 67 21.88 1.69 5.53
N ALA A 68 20.71 1.84 4.88
CA ALA A 68 20.66 2.43 3.56
C ALA A 68 20.98 3.93 3.63
N ILE A 69 21.60 4.44 2.57
CA ILE A 69 21.77 5.89 2.37
C ILE A 69 20.57 6.35 1.55
N VAL A 70 19.77 7.26 2.11
CA VAL A 70 18.55 7.76 1.47
C VAL A 70 18.65 9.27 1.31
N LEU A 71 18.68 9.73 0.06
CA LEU A 71 18.84 11.13 -0.29
C LEU A 71 17.57 11.66 -0.95
N LEU A 72 17.13 12.85 -0.53
CA LEU A 72 16.05 13.59 -1.17
C LEU A 72 16.60 14.73 -1.99
N PHE A 73 16.17 14.83 -3.24
CA PHE A 73 16.47 15.92 -4.13
C PHE A 73 15.22 16.76 -4.37
N GLU A 74 15.39 18.08 -4.39
CA GLU A 74 14.41 19.07 -4.84
C GLU A 74 15.03 19.82 -6.00
N ASP A 75 14.37 19.83 -7.18
CA ASP A 75 14.86 20.48 -8.39
C ASP A 75 16.35 20.14 -8.67
N ASP A 76 16.71 18.84 -8.58
CA ASP A 76 18.07 18.28 -8.74
C ASP A 76 19.11 18.65 -7.66
N ILE A 77 18.71 19.38 -6.63
CA ILE A 77 19.59 19.73 -5.51
C ILE A 77 19.32 18.78 -4.34
N ASN A 78 20.35 18.16 -3.77
CA ASN A 78 20.17 17.39 -2.53
C ASN A 78 19.79 18.33 -1.39
N VAL A 79 18.58 18.13 -0.85
CA VAL A 79 18.01 18.97 0.20
C VAL A 79 17.94 18.28 1.55
N ALA A 80 17.95 16.94 1.57
CA ALA A 80 17.93 16.18 2.81
C ALA A 80 18.57 14.81 2.66
N THR A 81 19.19 14.34 3.74
CA THR A 81 19.54 12.93 3.95
C THR A 81 18.61 12.37 5.00
N LEU A 82 17.85 11.33 4.66
CA LEU A 82 16.98 10.68 5.60
C LEU A 82 17.78 9.74 6.49
N THR A 83 17.58 9.83 7.79
CA THR A 83 18.20 8.95 8.78
C THR A 83 17.24 7.85 9.20
N GLN A 84 17.81 6.69 9.50
CA GLN A 84 17.01 5.56 9.99
C GLN A 84 16.43 5.90 11.36
N ASP A 85 15.11 5.90 11.44
CA ASP A 85 14.34 6.14 12.67
C ASP A 85 14.02 4.80 13.36
N THR A 86 13.45 3.87 12.60
CA THR A 86 13.19 2.49 13.02
C THR A 86 13.61 1.54 11.90
N THR A 87 13.60 0.24 12.19
CA THR A 87 14.00 -0.77 11.21
C THR A 87 13.26 -0.60 9.88
N GLY A 88 13.99 -0.31 8.82
CA GLY A 88 13.48 -0.09 7.46
C GLY A 88 12.78 1.26 7.22
N PHE A 89 12.63 2.12 8.24
CA PHE A 89 12.07 3.46 8.09
C PHE A 89 13.15 4.53 8.21
N TYR A 90 13.14 5.46 7.27
CA TYR A 90 14.06 6.57 7.14
C TYR A 90 13.29 7.87 7.11
N ARG A 91 13.72 8.89 7.85
CA ARG A 91 13.05 10.19 7.97
C ARG A 91 14.04 11.34 7.96
N ALA A 92 13.55 12.50 7.53
CA ALA A 92 14.21 13.78 7.73
C ALA A 92 13.17 14.83 8.10
N ASP A 93 13.59 15.82 8.86
CA ASP A 93 12.74 16.97 9.19
C ASP A 93 12.73 17.97 8.02
N PHE A 94 12.15 17.50 6.91
CA PHE A 94 11.99 18.25 5.67
C PHE A 94 10.55 18.12 5.19
N ILE A 95 9.92 19.27 4.93
CA ILE A 95 8.56 19.36 4.41
C ILE A 95 8.64 19.90 2.98
N GLY A 96 7.95 19.26 2.05
CA GLY A 96 7.96 19.65 0.65
C GLY A 96 7.26 20.98 0.38
N SER A 97 7.62 21.61 -0.73
CA SER A 97 6.99 22.82 -1.23
C SER A 97 6.19 22.54 -2.49
N ILE A 98 4.99 23.07 -2.58
CA ILE A 98 4.12 22.94 -3.77
C ILE A 98 4.83 23.52 -5.00
N ASN A 99 4.64 22.88 -6.16
CA ASN A 99 5.25 23.21 -7.44
C ASN A 99 6.78 23.00 -7.51
N LYS A 100 7.33 22.21 -6.60
CA LYS A 100 8.69 21.70 -6.67
C LYS A 100 8.72 20.25 -7.12
N THR A 101 9.80 19.87 -7.77
CA THR A 101 10.01 18.51 -8.27
C THR A 101 10.92 17.74 -7.31
N TYR A 102 10.50 16.54 -6.94
CA TYR A 102 11.21 15.72 -5.97
C TYR A 102 11.65 14.39 -6.56
N ARG A 103 12.82 13.93 -6.15
CA ARG A 103 13.38 12.62 -6.47
C ARG A 103 14.04 12.02 -5.24
N LEU A 104 13.82 10.73 -5.02
CA LEU A 104 14.44 9.96 -3.96
C LEU A 104 15.52 9.07 -4.56
N GLU A 105 16.72 9.08 -3.97
CA GLU A 105 17.78 8.13 -4.27
C GLU A 105 18.07 7.27 -3.05
N VAL A 106 18.18 5.96 -3.26
CA VAL A 106 18.43 4.98 -2.22
C VAL A 106 19.62 4.13 -2.59
N THR A 107 20.63 4.11 -1.74
CA THR A 107 21.77 3.19 -1.85
C THR A 107 21.73 2.22 -0.68
N VAL A 108 21.67 0.92 -0.98
CA VAL A 108 21.69 -0.13 0.05
C VAL A 108 23.14 -0.60 0.32
N PRO A 109 23.41 -1.16 1.51
CA PRO A 109 24.71 -1.72 1.83
C PRO A 109 25.14 -2.85 0.87
N VAL A 110 26.44 -3.04 0.70
CA VAL A 110 27.01 -4.09 -0.16
C VAL A 110 26.84 -5.51 0.36
N ASP A 111 26.29 -5.68 1.54
CA ASP A 111 25.93 -6.97 2.14
C ASP A 111 24.61 -7.55 1.59
N HIS A 112 24.00 -6.89 0.59
CA HIS A 112 22.85 -7.39 -0.19
C HIS A 112 23.22 -7.66 -1.66
N PRO A 113 24.20 -8.53 -1.95
CA PRO A 113 24.71 -8.75 -3.32
C PRO A 113 23.68 -9.38 -4.26
N GLU A 114 22.71 -10.08 -3.73
CA GLU A 114 21.59 -10.69 -4.47
C GLU A 114 20.66 -9.68 -5.14
N LEU A 115 20.70 -8.41 -4.72
CA LEU A 115 19.90 -7.35 -5.35
C LEU A 115 20.48 -6.85 -6.66
N GLY A 116 21.70 -7.28 -7.05
CA GLY A 116 22.35 -7.01 -8.34
C GLY A 116 22.73 -5.56 -8.58
N ASN A 117 22.04 -4.60 -7.99
CA ASN A 117 22.30 -3.18 -8.01
C ASN A 117 22.23 -2.64 -6.58
N THR A 118 23.06 -1.66 -6.27
CA THR A 118 23.12 -1.07 -4.93
C THR A 118 22.44 0.30 -4.83
N THR A 119 22.12 0.92 -5.97
CA THR A 119 21.55 2.28 -6.00
C THR A 119 20.33 2.33 -6.92
N TRP A 120 19.25 2.92 -6.43
CA TRP A 120 18.02 3.16 -7.16
C TRP A 120 17.60 4.62 -7.01
N ALA A 121 17.01 5.17 -8.07
CA ALA A 121 16.42 6.49 -8.06
C ALA A 121 14.95 6.43 -8.50
N SER A 122 14.09 7.21 -7.85
CA SER A 122 12.73 7.41 -8.33
C SER A 122 12.74 8.26 -9.61
N ARG A 123 11.58 8.34 -10.27
CA ARG A 123 11.34 9.39 -11.25
C ARG A 123 11.22 10.74 -10.54
N ASP A 124 11.40 11.79 -11.31
CA ASP A 124 11.11 13.14 -10.86
C ASP A 124 9.59 13.32 -10.79
N GLU A 125 9.09 13.69 -9.62
CA GLU A 125 7.66 13.88 -9.37
C GLU A 125 7.38 15.30 -8.88
N LEU A 126 6.50 16.00 -9.58
CA LEU A 126 6.05 17.34 -9.20
C LEU A 126 5.09 17.25 -8.02
N LEU A 127 5.38 17.93 -6.91
CA LEU A 127 4.46 18.09 -5.79
C LEU A 127 3.37 19.11 -6.19
N LYS A 128 2.26 18.59 -6.65
CA LYS A 128 1.13 19.40 -7.11
C LYS A 128 0.32 19.94 -5.94
N PRO A 129 -0.33 21.10 -6.09
CA PRO A 129 -1.36 21.53 -5.15
C PRO A 129 -2.52 20.53 -5.17
N VAL A 130 -3.14 20.32 -4.02
CA VAL A 130 -4.37 19.52 -3.89
C VAL A 130 -5.58 20.42 -3.74
N ALA A 131 -6.75 19.92 -4.11
CA ALA A 131 -7.99 20.63 -3.89
C ALA A 131 -8.19 20.91 -2.40
N LYS A 132 -8.55 22.15 -2.08
CA LYS A 132 -8.83 22.55 -0.70
C LYS A 132 -10.22 22.07 -0.32
N LEU A 133 -10.33 21.43 0.84
CA LEU A 133 -11.62 21.15 1.45
C LEU A 133 -12.20 22.47 1.98
N ASP A 134 -13.33 22.89 1.40
CA ASP A 134 -13.99 24.16 1.74
C ASP A 134 -14.96 24.00 2.89
N SER A 135 -15.77 22.93 2.86
CA SER A 135 -16.72 22.63 3.95
C SER A 135 -16.99 21.14 4.10
N ILE A 136 -17.43 20.78 5.32
CA ILE A 136 -18.04 19.49 5.65
C ILE A 136 -19.33 19.80 6.37
N TYR A 137 -20.45 19.24 5.92
CA TYR A 137 -21.73 19.41 6.56
C TYR A 137 -22.59 18.15 6.50
N GLN A 138 -23.61 18.11 7.33
CA GLN A 138 -24.55 16.99 7.41
C GLN A 138 -25.92 17.50 6.96
N GLU A 139 -26.60 16.70 6.13
CA GLU A 139 -27.93 17.01 5.62
C GLU A 139 -28.79 15.75 5.65
N ALA A 140 -30.05 15.94 6.09
CA ALA A 140 -31.05 14.91 6.03
C ALA A 140 -31.63 14.82 4.62
N LEU A 141 -31.48 13.68 3.97
CA LEU A 141 -32.10 13.42 2.67
C LEU A 141 -33.37 12.59 2.83
N ALA A 142 -34.39 12.96 2.02
CA ALA A 142 -35.59 12.17 1.88
C ALA A 142 -35.34 10.94 0.99
N ASP A 143 -36.20 9.94 1.15
CA ASP A 143 -36.17 8.73 0.35
C ASP A 143 -36.34 9.04 -1.15
N ASN A 144 -35.40 8.54 -1.98
CA ASN A 144 -35.43 8.69 -3.43
C ASN A 144 -34.89 7.40 -4.12
N PRO A 145 -35.66 6.30 -4.06
CA PRO A 145 -35.22 5.04 -4.68
C PRO A 145 -35.08 5.17 -6.21
N PRO A 146 -34.12 4.46 -6.83
CA PRO A 146 -33.18 3.52 -6.23
C PRO A 146 -31.85 4.17 -5.78
N PHE A 147 -31.77 5.49 -5.70
CA PHE A 147 -30.49 6.21 -5.56
C PHE A 147 -30.11 6.50 -4.11
N VAL A 148 -31.06 6.88 -3.26
CA VAL A 148 -30.80 7.30 -1.88
C VAL A 148 -31.94 6.84 -0.98
N ASP A 149 -31.60 6.19 0.13
CA ASP A 149 -32.54 5.92 1.22
C ASP A 149 -32.64 7.15 2.13
N ALA A 150 -33.77 7.32 2.82
CA ALA A 150 -33.91 8.40 3.78
C ALA A 150 -32.88 8.28 4.91
N GLY A 151 -32.17 9.35 5.22
CA GLY A 151 -31.14 9.34 6.26
C GLY A 151 -30.34 10.61 6.36
N GLU A 152 -29.40 10.60 7.32
CA GLU A 152 -28.42 11.67 7.50
C GLU A 152 -27.16 11.36 6.69
N TYR A 153 -26.76 12.27 5.82
CA TYR A 153 -25.61 12.12 4.92
C TYR A 153 -24.56 13.18 5.18
N LEU A 154 -23.31 12.80 5.00
CA LEU A 154 -22.16 13.70 5.13
C LEU A 154 -21.77 14.19 3.75
N PHE A 155 -21.71 15.50 3.58
CA PHE A 155 -21.32 16.17 2.36
C PHE A 155 -19.99 16.87 2.51
N TYR A 156 -19.27 16.98 1.40
CA TYR A 156 -17.96 17.64 1.31
C TYR A 156 -17.98 18.59 0.12
N ASP A 157 -17.66 19.85 0.37
CA ASP A 157 -17.41 20.80 -0.68
C ASP A 157 -15.91 21.04 -0.82
N PHE A 158 -15.41 21.05 -2.02
CA PHE A 158 -14.04 21.39 -2.31
C PHE A 158 -13.94 22.11 -3.65
N THR A 159 -12.97 23.05 -3.73
CA THR A 159 -12.64 23.72 -4.97
C THR A 159 -11.59 22.91 -5.72
N GLU A 160 -11.95 22.43 -6.91
CA GLU A 160 -11.04 21.68 -7.77
C GLU A 160 -9.96 22.60 -8.32
N THR A 161 -8.71 22.13 -8.31
CA THR A 161 -7.61 22.82 -8.98
C THR A 161 -7.75 22.70 -10.50
N ALA A 162 -7.36 23.75 -11.23
CA ALA A 162 -7.43 23.74 -12.68
C ALA A 162 -6.49 22.66 -13.26
N GLY A 163 -7.04 21.76 -14.07
CA GLY A 163 -6.29 20.70 -14.72
C GLY A 163 -7.09 19.41 -14.87
N LEU A 164 -6.52 18.42 -15.55
CA LEU A 164 -7.09 17.09 -15.69
C LEU A 164 -6.22 16.06 -14.92
N GLY A 165 -6.88 15.08 -14.34
CA GLY A 165 -6.21 13.92 -13.76
C GLY A 165 -6.00 13.97 -12.25
N ASP A 166 -6.57 14.94 -11.56
CA ASP A 166 -6.57 14.97 -10.11
C ASP A 166 -7.45 13.85 -9.55
N ARG A 167 -6.98 13.22 -8.51
CA ARG A 167 -7.71 12.15 -7.82
C ARG A 167 -7.74 12.46 -6.34
N LEU A 168 -8.94 12.63 -5.81
CA LEU A 168 -9.15 12.81 -4.38
C LEU A 168 -9.48 11.47 -3.74
N ARG A 169 -8.89 11.25 -2.58
CA ARG A 169 -9.23 10.12 -1.73
C ARG A 169 -9.69 10.64 -0.38
N ILE A 170 -10.98 10.49 -0.11
CA ILE A 170 -11.57 10.82 1.17
C ILE A 170 -11.52 9.58 2.06
N ARG A 171 -11.06 9.76 3.31
CA ARG A 171 -11.11 8.75 4.36
C ARG A 171 -11.78 9.38 5.57
N TYR A 172 -12.74 8.70 6.13
CA TYR A 172 -13.36 9.15 7.37
C TYR A 172 -13.39 8.02 8.41
N TRP A 173 -13.36 8.41 9.65
CA TRP A 173 -13.41 7.50 10.78
C TRP A 173 -14.68 7.77 11.56
N LYS A 174 -15.36 6.70 11.94
CA LYS A 174 -16.52 6.73 12.86
C LYS A 174 -16.17 5.88 14.06
N ASN A 175 -16.11 6.48 15.25
CA ASN A 175 -15.69 5.79 16.49
C ASN A 175 -14.38 5.03 16.32
N ASP A 176 -13.33 5.72 15.84
CA ASP A 176 -11.98 5.19 15.57
C ASP A 176 -11.90 4.05 14.54
N THR A 177 -12.98 3.78 13.82
CA THR A 177 -13.03 2.78 12.77
C THR A 177 -13.09 3.46 11.40
N LEU A 178 -12.14 3.10 10.51
CA LEU A 178 -12.13 3.55 9.12
C LEU A 178 -13.35 2.96 8.39
N GLN A 179 -14.07 3.82 7.69
CA GLN A 179 -15.25 3.47 6.89
C GLN A 179 -14.90 3.43 5.41
#